data_953249be3c9b9d33cb22c5a782f97bee
#
_entry.id   953249be3c9b9d33cb22c5a782f97bee
#
_cell.length_a   1.000
_cell.length_b   1.000
_cell.length_c   1.000
_cell.angle_alpha   90.00
_cell.angle_beta   90.00
_cell.angle_gamma   90.00
#
_symmetry.space_group_name_H-M   'P 1'
#
loop_
_entity.id
_entity.type
_entity.pdbx_description
1 polymer ?
#
loop_
_entity_poly.entity_id
_entity_poly.type
_entity_poly.pdbx_seq_one_letter_code
_entity_poly.pdbx_strand_id
1 'polypeptide(L)'
;MSCPNWYIIELNRFRIVAWDDAEAQNADGTFAVHDLDRIDYLKHHLGAVGKAIRAGVPVEGYFLWSLMDNFEWAHGYTKRFGIVRVDYDADCRRVPKDSFAWYRTVIASRELPEE
;
A
#
# COMPACT_ATOMS: atom_id res chain seq x y z
N MET A 1 -31.67 -12.77 9.46
CA MET A 1 -30.41 -12.00 9.42
C MET A 1 -29.62 -12.47 8.22
N SER A 2 -29.59 -11.68 7.15
CA SER A 2 -28.71 -11.96 6.02
C SER A 2 -27.32 -11.53 6.39
N CYS A 3 -26.34 -12.46 6.36
CA CYS A 3 -24.93 -12.10 6.46
C CYS A 3 -24.61 -11.09 5.33
N PRO A 4 -23.91 -10.00 5.62
CA PRO A 4 -23.44 -9.14 4.56
C PRO A 4 -22.51 -9.96 3.65
N ASN A 5 -22.79 -9.96 2.36
CA ASN A 5 -21.94 -10.58 1.36
C ASN A 5 -20.64 -9.76 1.30
N TRP A 6 -19.61 -10.24 1.97
CA TRP A 6 -18.26 -9.72 1.82
C TRP A 6 -17.77 -10.14 0.44
N TYR A 7 -17.86 -9.25 -0.52
CA TYR A 7 -17.18 -9.44 -1.79
C TYR A 7 -15.69 -9.14 -1.57
N ILE A 8 -14.92 -10.21 -1.34
CA ILE A 8 -13.48 -10.14 -1.53
C ILE A 8 -13.30 -10.02 -3.03
N ILE A 9 -12.89 -8.85 -3.51
CA ILE A 9 -12.40 -8.70 -4.87
C ILE A 9 -11.04 -9.40 -4.90
N GLU A 10 -11.03 -10.70 -5.13
CA GLU A 10 -9.84 -11.43 -5.53
C GLU A 10 -9.46 -10.93 -6.92
N LEU A 11 -8.62 -9.92 -6.97
CA LEU A 11 -7.94 -9.53 -8.19
C LEU A 11 -6.90 -10.62 -8.52
N ASN A 12 -7.35 -11.68 -9.17
CA ASN A 12 -6.61 -12.89 -9.51
C ASN A 12 -5.52 -12.69 -10.58
N ARG A 13 -4.73 -11.63 -10.50
CA ARG A 13 -3.45 -11.48 -11.22
C ARG A 13 -2.46 -10.64 -10.41
N PHE A 14 -2.26 -10.98 -9.16
CA PHE A 14 -1.16 -10.39 -8.41
C PHE A 14 0.16 -11.01 -8.86
N ARG A 15 0.90 -10.31 -9.70
CA ARG A 15 2.34 -10.30 -9.48
C ARG A 15 2.53 -9.58 -8.14
N ILE A 16 2.78 -10.34 -7.10
CA ILE A 16 3.36 -9.78 -5.89
C ILE A 16 4.73 -9.25 -6.31
N VAL A 17 4.78 -8.00 -6.70
CA VAL A 17 6.05 -7.33 -6.95
C VAL A 17 6.56 -6.97 -5.58
N ALA A 18 7.50 -7.76 -5.08
CA ALA A 18 8.28 -7.34 -3.95
C ALA A 18 9.13 -6.18 -4.43
N TRP A 19 8.78 -4.99 -4.01
CA TRP A 19 9.58 -3.81 -4.29
C TRP A 19 10.85 -3.87 -3.44
N ASP A 20 11.98 -3.67 -4.10
CA ASP A 20 13.24 -3.42 -3.42
C ASP A 20 13.23 -1.93 -3.03
N ASP A 21 12.65 -1.65 -1.87
CA ASP A 21 12.52 -0.30 -1.35
C ASP A 21 13.86 0.17 -0.79
N ALA A 22 14.75 0.59 -1.68
CA ALA A 22 16.03 1.17 -1.29
C ALA A 22 15.80 2.45 -0.50
N GLU A 23 16.51 2.56 0.61
CA GLU A 23 16.52 3.75 1.45
C GLU A 23 17.57 4.75 0.92
N ALA A 24 17.15 5.99 0.75
CA ALA A 24 18.03 7.11 0.41
C ALA A 24 18.21 8.02 1.63
N GLN A 25 19.44 8.47 1.88
CA GLN A 25 19.70 9.48 2.90
C GLN A 25 19.66 10.87 2.25
N ASN A 26 18.84 11.75 2.79
CA ASN A 26 18.75 13.13 2.38
C ASN A 26 19.97 13.96 2.88
N ALA A 27 20.17 15.13 2.30
CA ALA A 27 21.25 16.03 2.68
C ALA A 27 21.17 16.53 4.13
N ASP A 28 19.98 16.53 4.73
CA ASP A 28 19.72 16.89 6.13
C ASP A 28 19.91 15.72 7.11
N GLY A 29 20.33 14.55 6.60
CA GLY A 29 20.52 13.33 7.40
C GLY A 29 19.26 12.51 7.63
N THR A 30 18.10 12.95 7.16
CA THR A 30 16.87 12.15 7.20
C THR A 30 16.88 11.05 6.14
N PHE A 31 16.00 10.08 6.28
CA PHE A 31 15.89 8.97 5.33
C PHE A 31 14.56 9.04 4.58
N ALA A 32 14.59 8.65 3.31
CA ALA A 32 13.43 8.56 2.43
C ALA A 32 13.41 7.24 1.67
N VAL A 33 12.23 6.81 1.28
CA VAL A 33 12.02 5.67 0.39
C VAL A 33 11.07 6.10 -0.71
N HIS A 34 11.58 6.15 -1.94
CA HIS A 34 10.85 6.61 -3.12
C HIS A 34 10.23 5.41 -3.84
N ASP A 35 9.08 4.95 -3.36
CA ASP A 35 8.37 3.79 -3.87
C ASP A 35 7.25 4.14 -4.87
N LEU A 36 7.62 4.84 -5.93
CA LEU A 36 6.70 5.34 -6.95
C LEU A 36 5.89 4.23 -7.63
N ASP A 37 6.50 3.05 -7.82
CA ASP A 37 5.81 1.88 -8.38
C ASP A 37 4.67 1.40 -7.50
N ARG A 38 4.82 1.49 -6.16
CA ARG A 38 3.74 1.18 -5.23
C ARG A 38 2.63 2.22 -5.30
N ILE A 39 2.95 3.50 -5.45
CA ILE A 39 1.96 4.55 -5.66
C ILE A 39 1.17 4.28 -6.93
N ASP A 40 1.84 3.94 -8.02
CA ASP A 40 1.20 3.62 -9.29
C ASP A 40 0.27 2.40 -9.16
N TYR A 41 0.75 1.34 -8.51
CA TYR A 41 -0.07 0.17 -8.17
C TYR A 41 -1.32 0.54 -7.40
N LEU A 42 -1.19 1.36 -6.35
CA LEU A 42 -2.32 1.79 -5.53
C LEU A 42 -3.31 2.65 -6.29
N LYS A 43 -2.83 3.55 -7.17
CA LYS A 43 -3.69 4.35 -8.05
C LYS A 43 -4.59 3.48 -8.91
N HIS A 44 -4.01 2.50 -9.59
CA HIS A 44 -4.77 1.60 -10.45
C HIS A 44 -5.80 0.78 -9.67
N HIS A 45 -5.44 0.26 -8.50
CA HIS A 45 -6.36 -0.53 -7.69
C HIS A 45 -7.50 0.31 -7.11
N LEU A 46 -7.20 1.47 -6.55
CA LEU A 46 -8.22 2.38 -6.03
C LEU A 46 -9.10 2.95 -7.15
N GLY A 47 -8.53 3.23 -8.33
CA GLY A 47 -9.29 3.60 -9.51
C GLY A 47 -10.28 2.50 -9.93
N ALA A 48 -9.84 1.23 -9.93
CA ALA A 48 -10.72 0.09 -10.20
C ALA A 48 -11.84 -0.05 -9.15
N VAL A 49 -11.53 0.17 -7.87
CA VAL A 49 -12.53 0.23 -6.79
C VAL A 49 -13.55 1.33 -7.07
N GLY A 50 -13.10 2.52 -7.46
CA GLY A 50 -13.99 3.64 -7.82
C GLY A 50 -14.91 3.30 -8.99
N LYS A 51 -14.40 2.62 -10.02
CA LYS A 51 -15.22 2.15 -11.15
C LYS A 51 -16.27 1.14 -10.70
N ALA A 52 -15.90 0.20 -9.84
CA ALA A 52 -16.83 -0.79 -9.29
C ALA A 52 -17.96 -0.12 -8.49
N ILE A 53 -17.65 0.85 -7.65
CA ILE A 53 -18.66 1.62 -6.89
C ILE A 53 -19.60 2.36 -7.84
N ARG A 54 -19.08 3.03 -8.86
CA ARG A 54 -19.91 3.71 -9.87
C ARG A 54 -20.79 2.75 -10.68
N ALA A 55 -20.36 1.50 -10.83
CA ALA A 55 -21.15 0.44 -11.46
C ALA A 55 -22.18 -0.20 -10.51
N GLY A 56 -22.32 0.29 -9.28
CA GLY A 56 -23.29 -0.20 -8.32
C GLY A 56 -22.83 -1.37 -7.43
N VAL A 57 -21.55 -1.69 -7.44
CA VAL A 57 -21.00 -2.71 -6.53
C VAL A 57 -20.92 -2.12 -5.12
N PRO A 58 -21.50 -2.78 -4.09
CA PRO A 58 -21.51 -2.28 -2.72
C PRO A 58 -20.14 -2.53 -2.04
N VAL A 59 -19.16 -1.74 -2.40
CA VAL A 59 -17.82 -1.77 -1.75
C VAL A 59 -17.87 -0.91 -0.50
N GLU A 60 -17.67 -1.52 0.67
CA GLU A 60 -17.77 -0.86 1.96
C GLU A 60 -16.41 -0.38 2.51
N GLY A 61 -15.31 -0.89 1.97
CA GLY A 61 -13.97 -0.49 2.43
C GLY A 61 -12.85 -1.05 1.57
N TYR A 62 -11.66 -0.51 1.81
CA TYR A 62 -10.41 -0.96 1.20
C TYR A 62 -9.33 -1.06 2.27
N PHE A 63 -8.65 -2.19 2.32
CA PHE A 63 -7.57 -2.45 3.27
C PHE A 63 -6.27 -2.67 2.52
N LEU A 64 -5.33 -1.78 2.74
CA LEU A 64 -4.00 -1.90 2.17
C LEU A 64 -3.13 -2.86 3.00
N TRP A 65 -2.54 -3.84 2.35
CA TRP A 65 -1.48 -4.64 2.94
C TRP A 65 -0.11 -4.10 2.52
N SER A 66 0.71 -3.55 3.43
CA SER A 66 0.47 -3.43 4.87
C SER A 66 0.98 -2.07 5.35
N LEU A 67 0.68 -1.72 6.61
CA LEU A 67 1.16 -0.46 7.19
C LEU A 67 2.68 -0.45 7.30
N MET A 68 3.28 -1.50 7.86
CA MET A 68 4.73 -1.60 8.07
C MET A 68 5.29 -2.87 7.45
N ASP A 69 6.55 -2.82 7.02
CA ASP A 69 7.28 -4.03 6.66
C ASP A 69 7.24 -5.03 7.82
N ASN A 70 7.03 -6.30 7.53
CA ASN A 70 6.88 -7.34 8.53
C ASN A 70 7.39 -8.70 8.04
N PHE A 71 7.19 -9.74 8.82
CA PHE A 71 7.56 -11.10 8.49
C PHE A 71 6.58 -11.68 7.45
N GLU A 72 7.05 -11.84 6.22
CA GLU A 72 6.24 -12.29 5.08
C GLU A 72 6.37 -13.81 4.88
N TRP A 73 5.78 -14.58 5.78
CA TRP A 73 5.67 -16.02 5.71
C TRP A 73 6.98 -16.71 5.25
N ALA A 74 6.95 -17.48 4.16
CA ALA A 74 8.10 -18.18 3.62
C ALA A 74 9.25 -17.26 3.15
N HIS A 75 8.99 -15.98 2.95
CA HIS A 75 9.98 -14.98 2.53
C HIS A 75 10.69 -14.29 3.70
N GLY A 76 10.22 -14.53 4.94
CA GLY A 76 10.79 -13.89 6.12
C GLY A 76 10.72 -12.36 6.00
N TYR A 77 11.81 -11.68 6.31
CA TYR A 77 11.92 -10.22 6.24
C TYR A 77 12.45 -9.68 4.91
N THR A 78 12.62 -10.55 3.91
CA THR A 78 13.21 -10.15 2.62
C THR A 78 12.24 -9.39 1.71
N LYS A 79 10.94 -9.53 1.94
CA LYS A 79 9.89 -8.86 1.17
C LYS A 79 9.28 -7.72 1.97
N ARG A 80 9.13 -6.56 1.31
CA ARG A 80 8.72 -5.33 1.96
C ARG A 80 7.41 -4.81 1.38
N PHE A 81 6.29 -5.16 2.05
CA PHE A 81 4.94 -4.77 1.62
C PHE A 81 4.42 -3.52 2.34
N GLY A 82 5.10 -3.07 3.38
CA GLY A 82 4.67 -1.91 4.14
C GLY A 82 4.74 -0.60 3.34
N ILE A 83 3.89 0.34 3.67
CA ILE A 83 4.05 1.76 3.27
C ILE A 83 4.94 2.53 4.24
N VAL A 84 5.35 1.88 5.33
CA VAL A 84 6.40 2.32 6.23
C VAL A 84 7.51 1.28 6.22
N ARG A 85 8.71 1.70 5.84
CA ARG A 85 9.90 0.84 5.90
C ARG A 85 10.32 0.63 7.35
N VAL A 86 10.64 -0.61 7.69
CA VAL A 86 11.27 -0.97 8.97
C VAL A 86 12.73 -1.34 8.70
N ASP A 87 13.64 -0.58 9.27
CA ASP A 87 15.07 -0.87 9.22
C ASP A 87 15.42 -1.82 10.38
N TYR A 88 15.47 -3.10 10.07
CA TYR A 88 15.67 -4.15 11.08
C TYR A 88 17.07 -4.12 11.71
N ASP A 89 18.06 -3.54 11.02
CA ASP A 89 19.45 -3.44 11.48
C ASP A 89 19.68 -2.19 12.34
N ALA A 90 18.76 -1.23 12.32
CA ALA A 90 18.83 0.03 13.06
C ALA A 90 17.68 0.16 14.08
N ASP A 91 17.63 -0.78 15.01
CA ASP A 91 16.63 -0.81 16.11
C ASP A 91 15.18 -0.67 15.64
N CYS A 92 14.86 -1.31 14.51
CA CYS A 92 13.53 -1.25 13.88
C CYS A 92 13.08 0.19 13.59
N ARG A 93 14.02 1.06 13.23
CA ARG A 93 13.71 2.45 12.83
C ARG A 93 12.66 2.44 11.72
N ARG A 94 11.68 3.32 11.84
CA ARG A 94 10.57 3.43 10.91
C ARG A 94 10.75 4.62 9.99
N VAL A 95 10.69 4.39 8.69
CA VAL A 95 10.79 5.42 7.66
C VAL A 95 9.52 5.39 6.82
N PRO A 96 8.62 6.38 6.94
CA PRO A 96 7.47 6.50 6.05
C PRO A 96 7.94 6.62 4.60
N LYS A 97 7.34 5.84 3.69
CA LYS A 97 7.62 5.85 2.27
C LYS A 97 6.79 6.93 1.56
N ASP A 98 7.11 7.23 0.31
CA ASP A 98 6.32 8.17 -0.48
C ASP A 98 4.87 7.69 -0.64
N SER A 99 4.65 6.38 -0.74
CA SER A 99 3.33 5.78 -0.77
C SER A 99 2.52 6.05 0.51
N PHE A 100 3.15 6.13 1.69
CA PHE A 100 2.47 6.50 2.93
C PHE A 100 1.93 7.94 2.85
N ALA A 101 2.78 8.88 2.41
CA ALA A 101 2.39 10.27 2.27
C ALA A 101 1.26 10.42 1.23
N TRP A 102 1.39 9.77 0.08
CA TRP A 102 0.37 9.76 -0.95
C TRP A 102 -0.96 9.16 -0.47
N TYR A 103 -0.94 7.98 0.13
CA TYR A 103 -2.15 7.30 0.61
C TYR A 103 -2.87 8.10 1.70
N ARG A 104 -2.10 8.77 2.58
CA ARG A 104 -2.65 9.71 3.56
C ARG A 104 -3.44 10.84 2.90
N THR A 105 -3.00 11.37 1.74
CA THR A 105 -3.74 12.42 1.02
C THR A 105 -5.04 11.87 0.44
N VAL A 106 -5.05 10.65 -0.10
CA VAL A 106 -6.26 9.99 -0.59
C VAL A 106 -7.29 9.80 0.53
N ILE A 107 -6.85 9.34 1.69
CA ILE A 107 -7.73 9.17 2.86
C ILE A 107 -8.31 10.51 3.32
N ALA A 108 -7.49 11.56 3.36
CA ALA A 108 -7.90 12.89 3.82
C ALA A 108 -8.88 13.57 2.86
N SER A 109 -8.66 13.44 1.55
CA SER A 109 -9.55 14.01 0.53
C SER A 109 -10.86 13.23 0.39
N ARG A 110 -10.84 11.93 0.72
CA ARG A 110 -11.92 10.96 0.43
C ARG A 110 -12.27 10.85 -1.06
N GLU A 111 -11.32 11.18 -1.92
CA GLU A 111 -11.45 11.10 -3.36
C GLU A 111 -10.60 9.94 -3.87
N LEU A 112 -11.20 9.10 -4.70
CA LEU A 112 -10.47 8.03 -5.37
C LEU A 112 -9.80 8.59 -6.63
N PRO A 113 -8.55 8.18 -6.92
CA PRO A 113 -7.88 8.63 -8.13
C PRO A 113 -8.67 8.20 -9.37
N GLU A 114 -8.76 9.10 -10.34
CA GLU A 114 -9.21 8.75 -11.68
C GLU A 114 -8.09 8.04 -12.43
N GLU A 115 -8.46 7.05 -13.25
CA GLU A 115 -7.53 6.39 -14.16
C GLU A 115 -7.33 7.22 -15.43
#